data_9779d09f76bfc8ec1907327b30dc2b7c
#
_entry.id   9779d09f76bfc8ec1907327b30dc2b7c
#
_cell.length_a   1.000
_cell.length_b   1.000
_cell.length_c   1.000
_cell.angle_alpha   90.00
_cell.angle_beta   90.00
_cell.angle_gamma   90.00
#
_symmetry.space_group_name_H-M   'P 1'
#
loop_
_entity.id
_entity.type
_entity.pdbx_description
1 polymer ?
#
loop_
_entity_poly.entity_id
_entity_poly.type
_entity_poly.pdbx_seq_one_letter_code
_entity_poly.pdbx_strand_id
1 'polypeptide(L)'
;ILNTLPIKFEIGNPLPGLGVDVHEYQNEQEQPKKVANIVQQLIRQGFNQDEIYIVSCKGANKSIFSKLDKIGNLPLSHFTGNYDDAGQQVMTEGQLHFDSIYRFKGLESPAVILVDIEFDKLNKHQQHVLFCGMTRATVKLDMLVNIDKAGSRELFS
;
A
#
# COMPACT_ATOMS: atom_id res chain seq x y z
N ILE A 1 -8.20 22.41 -4.09
CA ILE A 1 -8.64 21.07 -3.67
C ILE A 1 -7.42 20.18 -3.51
N LEU A 2 -6.55 20.12 -4.50
CA LEU A 2 -5.25 19.50 -4.34
C LEU A 2 -4.42 20.18 -3.26
N ASN A 3 -4.75 21.44 -3.02
CA ASN A 3 -4.11 22.22 -1.96
C ASN A 3 -4.45 21.72 -0.55
N THR A 4 -5.50 20.92 -0.43
CA THR A 4 -5.89 20.34 0.86
C THR A 4 -5.30 18.96 1.08
N LEU A 5 -4.68 18.40 0.05
CA LEU A 5 -4.04 17.09 0.13
C LEU A 5 -2.56 17.26 -0.13
N PRO A 6 -1.72 16.66 0.66
CA PRO A 6 -0.28 16.68 0.46
C PRO A 6 0.11 15.76 -0.70
N ILE A 7 -0.56 15.92 -1.86
CA ILE A 7 -0.51 14.90 -2.90
C ILE A 7 0.37 15.28 -4.06
N LYS A 8 0.70 16.52 -4.24
CA LYS A 8 1.75 16.84 -5.19
C LYS A 8 3.07 16.46 -4.55
N PHE A 9 3.48 15.24 -4.86
CA PHE A 9 4.79 14.79 -4.43
C PHE A 9 5.85 15.51 -5.25
N GLU A 10 6.38 16.54 -4.68
CA GLU A 10 7.65 17.07 -5.13
C GLU A 10 8.74 16.10 -4.69
N ILE A 11 9.88 16.16 -5.36
CA ILE A 11 11.07 15.44 -4.93
C ILE A 11 11.40 15.93 -3.52
N GLY A 12 11.12 15.10 -2.55
CA GLY A 12 11.25 15.42 -1.15
C GLY A 12 10.13 14.81 -0.33
N ASN A 13 10.21 14.92 0.95
CA ASN A 13 9.25 14.33 1.86
C ASN A 13 8.08 15.30 2.13
N PRO A 14 6.88 15.03 1.57
CA PRO A 14 5.72 15.89 1.80
C PRO A 14 5.16 15.79 3.23
N LEU A 15 5.55 14.76 3.97
CA LEU A 15 5.11 14.53 5.35
C LEU A 15 6.33 14.59 6.27
N PRO A 16 6.48 15.64 7.07
CA PRO A 16 7.66 15.82 7.93
C PRO A 16 7.89 14.61 8.84
N GLY A 17 9.13 14.11 8.88
CA GLY A 17 9.51 12.98 9.71
C GLY A 17 9.22 11.61 9.10
N LEU A 18 8.56 11.56 7.95
CA LEU A 18 8.24 10.32 7.25
C LEU A 18 9.14 10.16 6.03
N GLY A 19 9.79 9.00 5.90
CA GLY A 19 10.48 8.64 4.66
C GLY A 19 9.47 8.23 3.60
N VAL A 20 9.51 8.86 2.42
CA VAL A 20 8.59 8.56 1.33
C VAL A 20 9.37 8.25 0.06
N ASP A 21 9.12 7.08 -0.52
CA ASP A 21 9.64 6.69 -1.84
C ASP A 21 8.48 6.33 -2.77
N VAL A 22 8.59 6.76 -4.01
CA VAL A 22 7.59 6.49 -5.04
C VAL A 22 8.20 5.59 -6.10
N HIS A 23 7.52 4.51 -6.43
CA HIS A 23 7.92 3.51 -7.41
C HIS A 23 6.89 3.47 -8.54
N GLU A 24 7.36 3.45 -9.78
CA GLU A 24 6.49 3.43 -10.94
C GLU A 24 6.33 2.00 -11.46
N TYR A 25 5.14 1.69 -11.96
CA TYR A 25 4.89 0.45 -12.69
C TYR A 25 3.92 0.72 -13.84
N GLN A 26 3.92 -0.14 -14.85
CA GLN A 26 3.03 -0.03 -16.02
C GLN A 26 2.00 -1.14 -16.02
N ASN A 27 2.40 -2.34 -15.64
CA ASN A 27 1.53 -3.51 -15.59
C ASN A 27 1.39 -3.97 -14.14
N GLU A 28 0.16 -4.24 -13.72
CA GLU A 28 -0.10 -4.67 -12.34
C GLU A 28 0.68 -5.93 -11.93
N GLN A 29 1.04 -6.77 -12.90
CA GLN A 29 1.82 -7.99 -12.66
C GLN A 29 3.26 -7.71 -12.24
N GLU A 30 3.75 -6.50 -12.43
CA GLU A 30 5.08 -6.09 -11.99
C GLU A 30 5.14 -5.81 -10.49
N GLN A 31 4.00 -5.52 -9.87
CA GLN A 31 3.95 -5.07 -8.49
C GLN A 31 4.51 -6.09 -7.48
N PRO A 32 4.17 -7.39 -7.53
CA PRO A 32 4.66 -8.34 -6.53
C PRO A 32 6.19 -8.38 -6.43
N LYS A 33 6.88 -8.34 -7.56
CA LYS A 33 8.34 -8.34 -7.58
C LYS A 33 8.91 -7.05 -7.00
N LYS A 34 8.31 -5.91 -7.35
CA LYS A 34 8.73 -4.61 -6.81
C LYS A 34 8.51 -4.55 -5.30
N VAL A 35 7.37 -5.04 -4.84
CA VAL A 35 7.07 -5.12 -3.41
C VAL A 35 8.06 -6.04 -2.69
N ALA A 36 8.41 -7.18 -3.28
CA ALA A 36 9.40 -8.07 -2.69
C ALA A 36 10.75 -7.37 -2.48
N ASN A 37 11.19 -6.58 -3.46
CA ASN A 37 12.42 -5.80 -3.34
C ASN A 37 12.32 -4.73 -2.24
N ILE A 38 11.19 -4.04 -2.16
CA ILE A 38 10.95 -3.02 -1.14
C ILE A 38 10.96 -3.66 0.26
N VAL A 39 10.30 -4.79 0.43
CA VAL A 39 10.27 -5.52 1.70
C VAL A 39 11.69 -5.90 2.14
N GLN A 40 12.51 -6.39 1.22
CA GLN A 40 13.90 -6.73 1.54
C GLN A 40 14.70 -5.50 1.98
N GLN A 41 14.49 -4.36 1.32
CA GLN A 41 15.13 -3.11 1.73
C GLN A 41 14.68 -2.67 3.13
N LEU A 42 13.39 -2.76 3.40
CA LEU A 42 12.84 -2.39 4.71
C LEU A 42 13.41 -3.28 5.82
N ILE A 43 13.52 -4.57 5.58
CA ILE A 43 14.13 -5.50 6.54
C ILE A 43 15.59 -5.13 6.78
N ARG A 44 16.35 -4.79 5.76
CA ARG A 44 17.74 -4.32 5.89
C ARG A 44 17.84 -3.03 6.68
N GLN A 45 16.82 -2.18 6.60
CA GLN A 45 16.75 -0.91 7.33
C GLN A 45 16.34 -1.10 8.80
N GLY A 46 16.01 -2.32 9.20
CA GLY A 46 15.69 -2.66 10.58
C GLY A 46 14.22 -2.88 10.89
N PHE A 47 13.33 -2.83 9.89
CA PHE A 47 11.93 -3.16 10.10
C PHE A 47 11.75 -4.67 10.23
N ASN A 48 10.91 -5.10 11.16
CA ASN A 48 10.48 -6.49 11.26
C ASN A 48 9.36 -6.76 10.24
N GLN A 49 9.18 -8.02 9.84
CA GLN A 49 8.13 -8.37 8.88
C GLN A 49 6.74 -7.95 9.35
N ASP A 50 6.44 -8.13 10.64
CA ASP A 50 5.14 -7.78 11.22
C ASP A 50 4.91 -6.26 11.33
N GLU A 51 5.94 -5.47 11.12
CA GLU A 51 5.84 -4.00 11.07
C GLU A 51 5.57 -3.47 9.65
N ILE A 52 5.55 -4.35 8.66
CA ILE A 52 5.35 -4.00 7.24
C ILE A 52 3.94 -4.38 6.83
N TYR A 53 3.20 -3.40 6.35
CA TYR A 53 1.84 -3.61 5.87
C TYR A 53 1.74 -3.19 4.40
N ILE A 54 1.28 -4.12 3.57
CA ILE A 54 0.97 -3.85 2.17
C ILE A 54 -0.50 -3.47 2.12
N VAL A 55 -0.80 -2.27 1.64
CA VAL A 55 -2.16 -1.72 1.62
C VAL A 55 -2.54 -1.39 0.18
N SER A 56 -3.63 -1.97 -0.29
CA SER A 56 -4.13 -1.72 -1.64
C SER A 56 -5.13 -0.57 -1.67
N CYS A 57 -5.03 0.27 -2.68
CA CYS A 57 -6.02 1.31 -2.97
C CYS A 57 -7.28 0.75 -3.65
N LYS A 58 -7.28 -0.54 -3.99
CA LYS A 58 -8.46 -1.26 -4.51
C LYS A 58 -9.16 -2.02 -3.41
N GLY A 59 -10.42 -2.39 -3.64
CA GLY A 59 -11.08 -3.37 -2.79
C GLY A 59 -10.31 -4.69 -2.77
N ALA A 60 -10.36 -5.40 -1.64
CA ALA A 60 -9.53 -6.59 -1.42
C ALA A 60 -9.63 -7.61 -2.56
N ASN A 61 -10.84 -7.85 -3.07
CA ASN A 61 -11.07 -8.84 -4.13
C ASN A 61 -10.56 -8.40 -5.50
N LYS A 62 -10.21 -7.13 -5.67
CA LYS A 62 -9.76 -6.57 -6.95
C LYS A 62 -8.25 -6.46 -7.05
N SER A 63 -7.55 -6.58 -5.95
CA SER A 63 -6.10 -6.51 -5.92
C SER A 63 -5.50 -7.86 -6.28
N ILE A 64 -4.42 -7.83 -7.08
CA ILE A 64 -3.67 -9.06 -7.38
C ILE A 64 -3.05 -9.66 -6.11
N PHE A 65 -2.77 -8.84 -5.12
CA PHE A 65 -2.17 -9.29 -3.85
C PHE A 65 -3.12 -10.17 -3.03
N SER A 66 -4.42 -10.04 -3.23
CA SER A 66 -5.40 -10.86 -2.51
C SER A 66 -5.33 -12.34 -2.86
N LYS A 67 -4.67 -12.67 -3.95
CA LYS A 67 -4.52 -14.05 -4.45
C LYS A 67 -3.12 -14.61 -4.19
N LEU A 68 -2.26 -13.83 -3.55
CA LEU A 68 -0.88 -14.22 -3.30
C LEU A 68 -0.73 -14.75 -1.88
N ASP A 69 -0.04 -15.89 -1.76
CA ASP A 69 0.29 -16.47 -0.45
C ASP A 69 1.65 -16.01 0.05
N LYS A 70 2.48 -15.49 -0.85
CA LYS A 70 3.85 -15.07 -0.55
C LYS A 70 4.23 -13.82 -1.31
N ILE A 71 5.11 -13.04 -0.70
CA ILE A 71 5.86 -11.98 -1.37
C ILE A 71 7.33 -12.39 -1.35
N GLY A 72 7.87 -12.71 -2.52
CA GLY A 72 9.16 -13.38 -2.59
C GLY A 72 9.07 -14.74 -1.88
N ASN A 73 9.89 -14.94 -0.86
CA ASN A 73 9.87 -16.15 -0.05
C ASN A 73 9.11 -15.98 1.28
N LEU A 74 8.54 -14.80 1.52
CA LEU A 74 7.89 -14.47 2.79
C LEU A 74 6.39 -14.73 2.74
N PRO A 75 5.85 -15.53 3.66
CA PRO A 75 4.40 -15.75 3.72
C PRO A 75 3.65 -14.45 3.97
N LEU A 76 2.55 -14.27 3.26
CA LEU A 76 1.71 -13.09 3.33
C LEU A 76 0.43 -13.41 4.09
N SER A 77 0.17 -12.67 5.15
CA SER A 77 -1.09 -12.77 5.91
C SER A 77 -2.14 -11.88 5.30
N HIS A 78 -3.23 -12.47 4.84
CA HIS A 78 -4.39 -11.74 4.32
C HIS A 78 -5.69 -12.40 4.77
N PHE A 79 -6.77 -11.63 4.73
CA PHE A 79 -8.09 -12.13 5.10
C PHE A 79 -8.58 -13.17 4.10
N THR A 80 -9.02 -14.33 4.61
CA THR A 80 -9.52 -15.44 3.78
C THR A 80 -10.94 -15.23 3.27
N GLY A 81 -11.67 -14.26 3.83
CA GLY A 81 -13.09 -14.08 3.58
C GLY A 81 -13.98 -14.83 4.57
N ASN A 82 -13.39 -15.62 5.46
CA ASN A 82 -14.11 -16.45 6.42
C ASN A 82 -13.97 -15.91 7.85
N TYR A 83 -14.92 -16.28 8.68
CA TYR A 83 -14.91 -15.96 10.12
C TYR A 83 -14.90 -17.26 10.91
N ASP A 84 -14.22 -17.25 12.05
CA ASP A 84 -14.22 -18.40 12.96
C ASP A 84 -15.50 -18.46 13.82
N ASP A 85 -15.60 -19.47 14.69
CA ASP A 85 -16.77 -19.66 15.54
C ASP A 85 -16.99 -18.51 16.53
N ALA A 86 -15.92 -17.75 16.84
CA ALA A 86 -15.98 -16.57 17.71
C ALA A 86 -16.30 -15.29 16.94
N GLY A 87 -16.53 -15.37 15.62
CA GLY A 87 -16.82 -14.22 14.77
C GLY A 87 -15.59 -13.41 14.38
N GLN A 88 -14.40 -13.94 14.62
CA GLN A 88 -13.14 -13.27 14.24
C GLN A 88 -12.74 -13.64 12.82
N GLN A 89 -12.08 -12.69 12.15
CA GLN A 89 -11.59 -12.91 10.79
C GLN A 89 -10.50 -13.98 10.76
N VAL A 90 -10.62 -14.91 9.81
CA VAL A 90 -9.60 -15.92 9.58
C VAL A 90 -8.58 -15.35 8.59
N MET A 91 -7.33 -15.23 9.04
CA MET A 91 -6.21 -14.75 8.24
C MET A 91 -5.34 -15.92 7.80
N THR A 92 -4.71 -15.79 6.64
CA THR A 92 -3.66 -16.72 6.24
C THR A 92 -2.44 -16.52 7.14
N GLU A 93 -1.61 -17.56 7.27
CA GLU A 93 -0.42 -17.49 8.11
C GLU A 93 0.67 -16.63 7.46
N GLY A 94 1.30 -15.79 8.25
CA GLY A 94 2.41 -14.93 7.83
C GLY A 94 2.60 -13.76 8.77
N GLN A 95 3.81 -13.20 8.78
CA GLN A 95 4.13 -11.99 9.53
C GLN A 95 3.96 -10.73 8.70
N LEU A 96 4.19 -10.84 7.39
CA LEU A 96 3.98 -9.76 6.46
C LEU A 96 2.49 -9.66 6.17
N HIS A 97 1.92 -8.45 6.29
CA HIS A 97 0.48 -8.26 6.21
C HIS A 97 0.05 -7.59 4.91
N PHE A 98 -1.13 -7.98 4.43
CA PHE A 98 -1.80 -7.31 3.32
C PHE A 98 -3.26 -7.05 3.66
N ASP A 99 -3.76 -5.87 3.34
CA ASP A 99 -5.19 -5.58 3.35
C ASP A 99 -5.52 -4.45 2.37
N SER A 100 -6.81 -4.25 2.15
CA SER A 100 -7.31 -3.11 1.40
C SER A 100 -7.39 -1.87 2.28
N ILE A 101 -7.26 -0.69 1.67
CA ILE A 101 -7.41 0.59 2.38
C ILE A 101 -8.77 0.68 3.07
N TYR A 102 -9.79 0.06 2.50
CA TYR A 102 -11.14 0.08 3.04
C TYR A 102 -11.28 -0.71 4.34
N ARG A 103 -10.44 -1.74 4.52
CA ARG A 103 -10.40 -2.55 5.73
C ARG A 103 -9.36 -2.08 6.72
N PHE A 104 -8.33 -1.37 6.25
CA PHE A 104 -7.22 -0.87 7.07
C PHE A 104 -7.54 0.46 7.77
N LYS A 105 -8.81 0.81 7.86
CA LYS A 105 -9.25 2.07 8.48
C LYS A 105 -8.88 2.12 9.96
N GLY A 106 -8.33 3.26 10.36
CA GLY A 106 -7.98 3.51 11.76
C GLY A 106 -6.74 2.79 12.26
N LEU A 107 -6.09 1.98 11.42
CA LEU A 107 -4.87 1.28 11.77
C LEU A 107 -3.65 2.07 11.31
N GLU A 108 -2.52 1.82 11.94
CA GLU A 108 -1.22 2.39 11.59
C GLU A 108 -0.17 1.31 11.62
N SER A 109 0.90 1.52 10.85
CA SER A 109 2.04 0.61 10.83
C SER A 109 3.33 1.41 10.64
N PRO A 110 4.44 0.96 11.21
CA PRO A 110 5.73 1.62 11.00
C PRO A 110 6.11 1.77 9.54
N ALA A 111 5.90 0.73 8.74
CA ALA A 111 6.17 0.75 7.31
C ALA A 111 4.92 0.33 6.53
N VAL A 112 4.50 1.16 5.59
CA VAL A 112 3.37 0.87 4.70
C VAL A 112 3.87 0.89 3.26
N ILE A 113 3.49 -0.12 2.50
CA ILE A 113 3.69 -0.18 1.05
C ILE A 113 2.31 -0.05 0.42
N LEU A 114 2.04 1.13 -0.13
CA LEU A 114 0.76 1.43 -0.76
C LEU A 114 0.80 0.99 -2.21
N VAL A 115 -0.06 0.05 -2.59
CA VAL A 115 -0.07 -0.57 -3.92
C VAL A 115 -1.35 -0.27 -4.67
N ASP A 116 -1.39 -0.62 -5.94
CA ASP A 116 -2.56 -0.44 -6.80
C ASP A 116 -3.00 1.03 -6.93
N ILE A 117 -2.04 1.95 -6.97
CA ILE A 117 -2.33 3.36 -7.24
C ILE A 117 -2.47 3.51 -8.75
N GLU A 118 -3.66 3.26 -9.26
CA GLU A 118 -3.96 3.27 -10.69
C GLU A 118 -5.30 3.97 -10.96
N PHE A 119 -5.30 5.27 -10.71
CA PHE A 119 -6.47 6.11 -10.87
C PHE A 119 -6.58 6.64 -12.30
N ASP A 120 -7.72 6.43 -12.94
CA ASP A 120 -8.00 7.04 -14.25
C ASP A 120 -8.22 8.54 -14.13
N LYS A 121 -8.86 8.95 -13.04
CA LYS A 121 -9.08 10.35 -12.69
C LYS A 121 -8.79 10.56 -11.22
N LEU A 122 -8.18 11.68 -10.90
CA LEU A 122 -7.88 12.03 -9.51
C LEU A 122 -9.03 12.88 -8.95
N ASN A 123 -10.21 12.28 -8.81
CA ASN A 123 -11.36 12.94 -8.20
C ASN A 123 -11.26 12.96 -6.68
N LYS A 124 -12.26 13.56 -6.02
CA LYS A 124 -12.25 13.67 -4.54
C LYS A 124 -12.19 12.34 -3.84
N HIS A 125 -12.87 11.33 -4.36
CA HIS A 125 -12.87 9.99 -3.76
C HIS A 125 -11.47 9.37 -3.81
N GLN A 126 -10.84 9.37 -4.98
CA GLN A 126 -9.48 8.83 -5.12
C GLN A 126 -8.47 9.62 -4.29
N GLN A 127 -8.60 10.94 -4.24
CA GLN A 127 -7.75 11.75 -3.39
C GLN A 127 -7.90 11.36 -1.91
N HIS A 128 -9.12 11.15 -1.47
CA HIS A 128 -9.40 10.75 -0.10
C HIS A 128 -8.83 9.37 0.21
N VAL A 129 -9.03 8.40 -0.69
CA VAL A 129 -8.48 7.04 -0.55
C VAL A 129 -6.96 7.09 -0.42
N LEU A 130 -6.31 7.82 -1.31
CA LEU A 130 -4.86 7.95 -1.32
C LEU A 130 -4.35 8.60 -0.03
N PHE A 131 -4.98 9.69 0.38
CA PHE A 131 -4.61 10.39 1.62
C PHE A 131 -4.76 9.48 2.84
N CYS A 132 -5.86 8.74 2.91
CA CYS A 132 -6.06 7.78 3.99
C CYS A 132 -4.94 6.73 4.02
N GLY A 133 -4.56 6.21 2.86
CA GLY A 133 -3.46 5.24 2.78
C GLY A 133 -2.13 5.81 3.23
N MET A 134 -1.81 7.02 2.75
CA MET A 134 -0.55 7.69 3.07
C MET A 134 -0.38 7.95 4.56
N THR A 135 -1.46 8.31 5.25
CA THR A 135 -1.41 8.66 6.66
C THR A 135 -1.36 7.44 7.59
N ARG A 136 -1.38 6.23 7.05
CA ARG A 136 -1.26 4.99 7.85
C ARG A 136 0.18 4.63 8.21
N ALA A 137 1.16 5.18 7.50
CA ALA A 137 2.57 4.94 7.78
C ALA A 137 3.07 5.91 8.85
N THR A 138 3.78 5.39 9.85
CA THR A 138 4.32 6.23 10.92
C THR A 138 5.80 6.55 10.74
N VAL A 139 6.54 5.72 10.01
CA VAL A 139 7.99 5.89 9.80
C VAL A 139 8.36 5.92 8.32
N LYS A 140 7.87 4.96 7.54
CA LYS A 140 8.26 4.81 6.13
C LYS A 140 7.04 4.52 5.27
N LEU A 141 6.94 5.22 4.16
CA LEU A 141 5.90 5.01 3.15
C LEU A 141 6.56 4.74 1.79
N ASP A 142 6.23 3.63 1.18
CA ASP A 142 6.54 3.32 -0.21
C ASP A 142 5.24 3.28 -0.99
N MET A 143 5.24 3.85 -2.19
CA MET A 143 4.05 3.93 -3.03
C MET A 143 4.35 3.35 -4.41
N LEU A 144 3.49 2.45 -4.90
CA LEU A 144 3.58 1.92 -6.26
C LEU A 144 2.47 2.56 -7.10
N VAL A 145 2.87 3.29 -8.12
CA VAL A 145 1.98 4.13 -8.93
C VAL A 145 2.03 3.70 -10.39
N ASN A 146 0.86 3.47 -10.97
CA ASN A 146 0.74 3.18 -12.41
C ASN A 146 0.78 4.49 -13.19
N ILE A 147 1.89 4.74 -13.86
CA ILE A 147 2.10 5.98 -14.60
C ILE A 147 1.33 6.06 -15.91
N ASP A 148 0.78 4.94 -16.40
CA ASP A 148 -0.03 4.92 -17.61
C ASP A 148 -1.45 5.44 -17.37
N LYS A 149 -1.88 5.50 -16.11
CA LYS A 149 -3.19 6.03 -15.75
C LYS A 149 -3.12 7.53 -15.58
N ALA A 150 -4.04 8.25 -16.24
CA ALA A 150 -4.03 9.70 -16.28
C ALA A 150 -4.12 10.35 -14.90
N GLY A 151 -5.02 9.85 -14.05
CA GLY A 151 -5.17 10.36 -12.68
C GLY A 151 -3.94 10.13 -11.83
N SER A 152 -3.29 9.00 -12.01
CA SER A 152 -2.05 8.70 -11.29
C SER A 152 -0.90 9.61 -11.74
N ARG A 153 -0.82 9.95 -13.02
CA ARG A 153 0.19 10.89 -13.53
C ARG A 153 0.03 12.30 -12.94
N GLU A 154 -1.20 12.71 -12.62
CA GLU A 154 -1.45 14.01 -12.01
C GLU A 154 -0.75 14.17 -10.66
N LEU A 155 -0.43 13.07 -9.98
CA LEU A 155 0.28 13.10 -8.71
C LEU A 155 1.70 13.67 -8.84
N PHE A 156 2.26 13.64 -10.04
CA PHE A 156 3.63 14.05 -10.31
C PHE A 156 3.72 15.35 -11.10
N SER A 157 2.61 15.93 -11.45
CA SER A 157 2.59 17.13 -12.25
C SER A 157 2.58 18.43 -11.43
#